data_30ac52a2d2ce0d6bcc24150f776d4e3f
#
_entry.id   30ac52a2d2ce0d6bcc24150f776d4e3f
#
_cell.length_a   1.000
_cell.length_b   1.000
_cell.length_c   1.000
_cell.angle_alpha   90.00
_cell.angle_beta   90.00
_cell.angle_gamma   90.00
#
_symmetry.space_group_name_H-M   'P 1'
#
loop_
_entity.id
_entity.type
_entity.pdbx_description
1 polymer ?
#
loop_
_entity_poly.entity_id
_entity_poly.type
_entity_poly.pdbx_seq_one_letter_code
_entity_poly.pdbx_strand_id
1 'polypeptide(L)'
;MSVVETKMEQVINDDAAANSACSCFIEPPVSLPTHNPESSASTLGPDDIAVQPTQQFPYVVGFTATATRHQPPEPFGLGYDTGCPLSLPLNNQKSLSKAEYCLSRHLCPSRSLEDVKTLTITAVIRTGHSRGAQLVVIDNDTVAKIYDPLYYNEVNEYGFEEDVMFDAFSDYSREAAAYNQLQESPAARQVTPAFYGTWTISVDTEIRDGGELQMRTRQVPLVLMEYVRGETMRNIDARALPEQIRYRILKKAIDTDIIIFHAGVDNEDFCPRNIMVVGLRPNPKDDTPDDVAIKAIDFNVATVRRHPKCYGADMVREIDEERKAWLPKLQSPMIRWFNGIETFAWDDWCPRGDGKPELWLWEQYRDDERYIPVIWDPSKPRVRPELVELESGSETSVDSGLGLDMEVEKGEEGGEKSSVDVEDHIASAMQVS
;
A
#
# COMPACT_ATOMS: atom_id res chain seq x y z
N MET A 1 25.76 16.10 -10.62
CA MET A 1 24.45 15.91 -9.97
C MET A 1 23.50 16.93 -10.56
N SER A 2 22.43 16.46 -11.19
CA SER A 2 21.42 17.36 -11.77
C SER A 2 20.52 17.91 -10.64
N VAL A 3 19.86 19.04 -10.88
CA VAL A 3 18.91 19.65 -9.93
C VAL A 3 17.77 18.69 -9.57
N VAL A 4 17.48 17.73 -10.45
CA VAL A 4 16.47 16.67 -10.28
C VAL A 4 16.92 15.63 -9.28
N GLU A 5 18.19 15.22 -9.29
CA GLU A 5 18.75 14.27 -8.30
C GLU A 5 18.71 14.84 -6.88
N THR A 6 19.05 16.12 -6.71
CA THR A 6 19.00 16.79 -5.40
C THR A 6 17.56 16.89 -4.88
N LYS A 7 16.57 17.11 -5.74
CA LYS A 7 15.15 17.12 -5.36
C LYS A 7 14.63 15.72 -5.03
N MET A 8 15.08 14.70 -5.75
CA MET A 8 14.71 13.31 -5.49
C MET A 8 15.27 12.80 -4.15
N GLU A 9 16.52 13.17 -3.80
CA GLU A 9 17.10 12.87 -2.49
C GLU A 9 16.34 13.56 -1.33
N GLN A 10 15.82 14.75 -1.55
CA GLN A 10 15.07 15.49 -0.53
C GLN A 10 13.70 14.89 -0.28
N VAL A 11 12.97 14.53 -1.33
CA VAL A 11 11.66 13.86 -1.22
C VAL A 11 11.79 12.44 -0.65
N ILE A 12 12.81 11.68 -1.06
CA ILE A 12 13.06 10.32 -0.53
C ILE A 12 13.51 10.39 0.94
N ASN A 13 14.24 11.43 1.36
CA ASN A 13 14.62 11.60 2.76
C ASN A 13 13.45 12.08 3.62
N ASP A 14 12.57 12.91 3.10
CA ASP A 14 11.35 13.34 3.79
C ASP A 14 10.35 12.19 3.92
N ASP A 15 10.20 11.34 2.88
CA ASP A 15 9.41 10.10 2.93
C ASP A 15 10.05 9.03 3.83
N ALA A 16 11.39 8.93 3.89
CA ALA A 16 12.07 8.02 4.82
C ALA A 16 11.90 8.45 6.28
N ALA A 17 11.74 9.74 6.55
CA ALA A 17 11.42 10.25 7.88
C ALA A 17 9.96 9.98 8.26
N ALA A 18 9.03 9.98 7.29
CA ALA A 18 7.63 9.60 7.48
C ALA A 18 7.46 8.07 7.58
N ASN A 19 8.25 7.29 6.83
CA ASN A 19 8.24 5.81 6.83
C ASN A 19 8.97 5.17 8.03
N SER A 20 9.71 5.94 8.83
CA SER A 20 10.28 5.44 10.10
C SER A 20 9.21 5.10 11.14
N ALA A 21 7.94 5.37 10.87
CA ALA A 21 6.83 5.02 11.74
C ALA A 21 6.18 3.64 11.41
N CYS A 22 6.60 2.95 10.36
CA CYS A 22 6.18 1.56 10.13
C CYS A 22 7.03 0.62 11.00
N SER A 23 6.93 0.75 12.32
CA SER A 23 7.55 -0.18 13.26
C SER A 23 6.79 -1.49 13.22
N CYS A 24 7.41 -2.51 12.63
CA CYS A 24 7.04 -3.91 12.78
C CYS A 24 7.21 -4.30 14.26
N PHE A 25 6.27 -3.93 15.14
CA PHE A 25 6.27 -4.44 16.50
C PHE A 25 5.87 -5.92 16.46
N ILE A 26 6.84 -6.76 16.79
CA ILE A 26 6.71 -8.16 17.10
C ILE A 26 5.95 -8.24 18.43
N GLU A 27 4.71 -8.71 18.42
CA GLU A 27 4.15 -9.29 19.63
C GLU A 27 4.94 -10.58 19.90
N PRO A 28 5.60 -10.71 21.07
CA PRO A 28 6.19 -11.99 21.45
C PRO A 28 5.05 -13.03 21.63
N PRO A 29 5.32 -14.32 21.38
CA PRO A 29 4.32 -15.36 21.58
C PRO A 29 3.88 -15.33 23.04
N VAL A 30 2.58 -15.10 23.26
CA VAL A 30 1.98 -15.13 24.59
C VAL A 30 2.07 -16.55 25.11
N SER A 31 3.04 -16.80 25.97
CA SER A 31 3.06 -18.00 26.81
C SER A 31 1.89 -17.88 27.80
N LEU A 32 0.94 -18.79 27.69
CA LEU A 32 -0.17 -18.93 28.61
C LEU A 32 0.36 -19.08 30.06
N PRO A 33 -0.02 -18.21 30.99
CA PRO A 33 0.30 -18.41 32.40
C PRO A 33 -0.64 -19.46 32.96
N THR A 34 -0.04 -20.51 33.50
CA THR A 34 -0.71 -21.42 34.44
C THR A 34 -1.03 -20.66 35.73
N HIS A 35 -2.27 -20.27 35.92
CA HIS A 35 -2.72 -19.69 37.17
C HIS A 35 -3.29 -20.77 38.10
N ASN A 36 -2.67 -20.88 39.25
CA ASN A 36 -3.29 -21.42 40.48
C ASN A 36 -4.23 -20.34 41.06
N PRO A 37 -5.41 -20.73 41.58
CA PRO A 37 -6.33 -19.79 42.20
C PRO A 37 -6.09 -19.71 43.72
N GLU A 38 -5.61 -18.57 44.21
CA GLU A 38 -5.82 -18.23 45.64
C GLU A 38 -6.20 -16.74 45.77
N SER A 39 -7.44 -16.60 46.17
CA SER A 39 -8.14 -15.62 47.00
C SER A 39 -7.54 -14.21 47.23
N SER A 40 -8.29 -13.22 46.81
CA SER A 40 -8.69 -12.10 47.68
C SER A 40 -10.02 -11.48 47.18
N ALA A 41 -11.07 -11.75 47.92
CA ALA A 41 -12.38 -11.16 47.77
C ALA A 41 -12.33 -9.69 48.20
N SER A 42 -12.53 -8.75 47.26
CA SER A 42 -13.02 -7.40 47.54
C SER A 42 -14.43 -7.29 47.01
N THR A 43 -15.39 -7.27 47.93
CA THR A 43 -16.80 -6.97 47.73
C THR A 43 -16.97 -5.56 47.13
N LEU A 44 -17.22 -5.49 45.85
CA LEU A 44 -17.91 -4.35 45.24
C LEU A 44 -19.36 -4.72 45.08
N GLY A 45 -20.25 -3.81 45.52
CA GLY A 45 -21.69 -4.03 45.58
C GLY A 45 -22.33 -4.22 44.19
N PRO A 46 -23.55 -4.77 44.16
CA PRO A 46 -24.26 -5.01 42.92
C PRO A 46 -25.03 -3.75 42.52
N ASP A 47 -24.36 -2.78 41.88
CA ASP A 47 -25.04 -1.66 41.25
C ASP A 47 -24.54 -1.51 39.83
N ASP A 48 -25.46 -1.84 38.90
CA ASP A 48 -25.62 -1.31 37.56
C ASP A 48 -24.41 -1.28 36.62
N ILE A 49 -23.81 -2.43 36.37
CA ILE A 49 -23.23 -2.65 35.04
C ILE A 49 -24.42 -2.99 34.12
N ALA A 50 -25.04 -1.96 33.53
CA ALA A 50 -25.91 -2.15 32.39
C ALA A 50 -25.07 -2.84 31.31
N VAL A 51 -25.22 -4.17 31.20
CA VAL A 51 -24.64 -4.95 30.09
C VAL A 51 -25.22 -4.32 28.83
N GLN A 52 -24.41 -3.51 28.15
CA GLN A 52 -24.78 -2.99 26.84
C GLN A 52 -25.10 -4.22 25.98
N PRO A 53 -26.26 -4.28 25.32
CA PRO A 53 -26.51 -5.34 24.37
C PRO A 53 -25.38 -5.30 23.35
N THR A 54 -24.54 -6.33 23.38
CA THR A 54 -23.43 -6.47 22.42
C THR A 54 -24.08 -6.70 21.07
N GLN A 55 -24.02 -5.70 20.20
CA GLN A 55 -24.46 -5.84 18.82
C GLN A 55 -23.83 -7.12 18.25
N GLN A 56 -24.66 -8.01 17.72
CA GLN A 56 -24.18 -9.27 17.18
C GLN A 56 -23.29 -8.99 15.96
N PHE A 57 -22.07 -9.49 16.00
CA PHE A 57 -21.11 -9.36 14.90
C PHE A 57 -21.64 -10.10 13.64
N PRO A 58 -21.86 -9.41 12.50
CA PRO A 58 -22.58 -9.98 11.37
C PRO A 58 -21.72 -10.90 10.49
N TYR A 59 -20.39 -10.70 10.42
CA TYR A 59 -19.52 -11.35 9.41
C TYR A 59 -19.09 -12.74 9.86
N VAL A 60 -20.07 -13.65 9.98
CA VAL A 60 -19.88 -15.05 10.40
C VAL A 60 -20.29 -15.98 9.25
N VAL A 61 -19.83 -17.24 9.31
CA VAL A 61 -20.24 -18.27 8.35
C VAL A 61 -21.77 -18.39 8.30
N GLY A 62 -22.33 -18.41 7.10
CA GLY A 62 -23.76 -18.41 6.85
C GLY A 62 -24.42 -17.03 6.70
N PHE A 63 -23.71 -15.93 7.01
CA PHE A 63 -24.22 -14.60 6.73
C PHE A 63 -24.41 -14.43 5.22
N THR A 64 -25.58 -13.92 4.84
CA THR A 64 -25.95 -13.70 3.44
C THR A 64 -26.43 -12.26 3.25
N ALA A 65 -25.93 -11.58 2.23
CA ALA A 65 -26.34 -10.24 1.87
C ALA A 65 -26.45 -10.05 0.36
N THR A 66 -27.33 -9.14 -0.05
CA THR A 66 -27.36 -8.67 -1.43
C THR A 66 -26.34 -7.56 -1.59
N ALA A 67 -25.40 -7.75 -2.54
CA ALA A 67 -24.40 -6.77 -2.90
C ALA A 67 -24.75 -6.10 -4.21
N THR A 68 -24.60 -4.78 -4.27
CA THR A 68 -24.76 -3.97 -5.47
C THR A 68 -23.39 -3.46 -5.91
N ARG A 69 -23.04 -3.67 -7.18
CA ARG A 69 -21.79 -3.17 -7.75
C ARG A 69 -21.81 -1.65 -7.85
N HIS A 70 -20.68 -1.02 -7.60
CA HIS A 70 -20.57 0.44 -7.75
C HIS A 70 -19.19 0.86 -8.24
N GLN A 71 -19.07 2.07 -8.75
CA GLN A 71 -17.79 2.70 -9.02
C GLN A 71 -17.25 3.26 -7.70
N PRO A 72 -16.02 2.93 -7.28
CA PRO A 72 -15.45 3.44 -6.03
C PRO A 72 -15.27 4.96 -6.11
N PRO A 73 -15.24 5.65 -4.97
CA PRO A 73 -14.80 7.04 -4.93
C PRO A 73 -13.33 7.15 -5.34
N GLU A 74 -12.92 8.37 -5.69
CA GLU A 74 -11.52 8.68 -5.90
C GLU A 74 -10.69 8.41 -4.64
N PRO A 75 -9.45 7.92 -4.77
CA PRO A 75 -8.60 7.66 -3.60
C PRO A 75 -8.27 8.94 -2.86
N PHE A 76 -8.18 8.85 -1.54
CA PHE A 76 -7.84 9.95 -0.65
C PHE A 76 -7.05 9.46 0.58
N GLY A 77 -6.55 10.39 1.37
CA GLY A 77 -5.71 10.10 2.52
C GLY A 77 -4.25 9.92 2.12
N LEU A 78 -3.52 9.02 2.79
CA LEU A 78 -2.10 8.78 2.59
C LEU A 78 -1.71 8.78 1.10
N GLY A 79 -0.72 9.59 0.73
CA GLY A 79 -0.21 9.66 -0.63
C GLY A 79 -1.07 10.44 -1.63
N TYR A 80 -2.24 10.98 -1.23
CA TYR A 80 -3.11 11.73 -2.13
C TYR A 80 -3.47 13.12 -1.61
N ASP A 81 -3.34 14.12 -2.50
CA ASP A 81 -3.76 15.51 -2.25
C ASP A 81 -5.29 15.64 -2.38
N THR A 82 -6.00 14.96 -1.54
CA THR A 82 -7.45 15.03 -1.49
C THR A 82 -7.89 15.18 -0.05
N GLY A 83 -8.52 16.30 0.22
CA GLY A 83 -9.25 16.49 1.48
C GLY A 83 -10.24 15.34 1.68
N CYS A 84 -10.47 14.97 2.93
CA CYS A 84 -11.49 14.01 3.28
C CYS A 84 -12.85 14.44 2.67
N PRO A 85 -13.47 13.63 1.81
CA PRO A 85 -14.80 13.95 1.29
C PRO A 85 -15.89 13.86 2.36
N LEU A 86 -15.55 13.37 3.56
CA LEU A 86 -16.41 13.27 4.72
C LEU A 86 -16.35 14.57 5.51
N SER A 87 -17.18 15.54 5.12
CA SER A 87 -17.15 16.91 5.62
C SER A 87 -17.92 17.12 6.94
N LEU A 88 -17.54 16.47 8.03
CA LEU A 88 -18.04 16.87 9.34
C LEU A 88 -16.87 17.03 10.31
N PRO A 89 -16.84 18.13 11.11
CA PRO A 89 -15.80 18.33 12.09
C PRO A 89 -15.84 17.26 13.19
N LEU A 90 -14.68 16.78 13.60
CA LEU A 90 -14.46 15.82 14.71
C LEU A 90 -15.17 16.19 16.02
N ASN A 91 -15.50 17.47 16.20
CA ASN A 91 -16.15 18.01 17.41
C ASN A 91 -17.53 17.41 17.70
N ASN A 92 -18.24 16.84 16.73
CA ASN A 92 -19.54 16.21 16.93
C ASN A 92 -19.44 14.70 17.25
N GLN A 93 -18.26 14.11 17.15
CA GLN A 93 -18.04 12.68 17.36
C GLN A 93 -18.21 12.28 18.84
N LYS A 94 -17.83 13.15 19.77
CA LYS A 94 -17.79 12.86 21.23
C LYS A 94 -19.16 12.67 21.90
N SER A 95 -20.25 13.06 21.25
CA SER A 95 -21.62 12.94 21.78
C SER A 95 -22.40 11.75 21.21
N LEU A 96 -21.89 11.11 20.17
CA LEU A 96 -22.54 9.99 19.49
C LEU A 96 -21.84 8.67 19.86
N SER A 97 -22.61 7.60 19.96
CA SER A 97 -22.02 6.26 19.94
C SER A 97 -21.38 6.01 18.58
N LYS A 98 -20.43 5.08 18.50
CA LYS A 98 -19.76 4.71 17.23
C LYS A 98 -20.77 4.34 16.13
N ALA A 99 -21.82 3.58 16.48
CA ALA A 99 -22.86 3.18 15.54
C ALA A 99 -23.65 4.40 15.02
N GLU A 100 -24.03 5.33 15.89
CA GLU A 100 -24.70 6.58 15.49
C GLU A 100 -23.80 7.45 14.62
N TYR A 101 -22.51 7.52 14.96
CA TYR A 101 -21.53 8.24 14.17
C TYR A 101 -21.41 7.65 12.74
N CYS A 102 -21.28 6.32 12.61
CA CYS A 102 -21.24 5.65 11.32
C CYS A 102 -22.52 5.84 10.49
N LEU A 103 -23.68 5.95 11.14
CA LEU A 103 -24.95 6.22 10.49
C LEU A 103 -25.17 7.70 10.11
N SER A 104 -24.57 8.62 10.87
CA SER A 104 -24.72 10.07 10.63
C SER A 104 -23.95 10.57 9.42
N ARG A 105 -22.95 9.80 8.95
CA ARG A 105 -22.12 10.16 7.81
C ARG A 105 -22.56 9.46 6.54
N HIS A 106 -22.59 10.21 5.45
CA HIS A 106 -22.86 9.67 4.13
C HIS A 106 -21.58 9.11 3.52
N LEU A 107 -21.73 8.00 2.80
CA LEU A 107 -20.71 7.44 1.95
C LEU A 107 -20.17 8.49 0.98
N CYS A 108 -18.87 8.38 0.68
CA CYS A 108 -18.29 9.13 -0.43
C CYS A 108 -19.14 8.95 -1.70
N PRO A 109 -19.28 9.99 -2.52
CA PRO A 109 -20.01 9.89 -3.78
C PRO A 109 -19.47 8.71 -4.60
N SER A 110 -20.32 7.73 -4.84
CA SER A 110 -20.04 6.62 -5.72
C SER A 110 -21.21 6.41 -6.66
N ARG A 111 -20.91 5.97 -7.87
CA ARG A 111 -21.94 5.67 -8.87
C ARG A 111 -22.34 4.21 -8.73
N SER A 112 -23.61 3.95 -8.43
CA SER A 112 -24.18 2.59 -8.52
C SER A 112 -24.13 2.07 -9.95
N LEU A 113 -23.75 0.82 -10.10
CA LEU A 113 -23.85 0.04 -11.34
C LEU A 113 -25.03 -0.94 -11.18
N GLU A 114 -25.59 -1.41 -12.29
CA GLU A 114 -26.81 -2.22 -12.23
C GLU A 114 -26.58 -3.68 -11.77
N ASP A 115 -25.32 -4.12 -11.67
CA ASP A 115 -24.99 -5.46 -11.26
C ASP A 115 -25.35 -5.72 -9.80
N VAL A 116 -26.08 -6.78 -9.55
CA VAL A 116 -26.50 -7.24 -8.21
C VAL A 116 -26.16 -8.72 -8.06
N LYS A 117 -25.61 -9.09 -6.91
CA LYS A 117 -25.36 -10.51 -6.60
C LYS A 117 -25.59 -10.80 -5.12
N THR A 118 -25.99 -12.02 -4.81
CA THR A 118 -26.06 -12.51 -3.43
C THR A 118 -24.69 -13.04 -3.02
N LEU A 119 -24.21 -12.62 -1.85
CA LEU A 119 -22.96 -13.09 -1.25
C LEU A 119 -23.29 -13.91 -0.02
N THR A 120 -22.68 -15.11 0.09
CA THR A 120 -22.79 -15.95 1.28
C THR A 120 -21.40 -16.25 1.83
N ILE A 121 -21.17 -15.92 3.12
CA ILE A 121 -19.91 -16.21 3.79
C ILE A 121 -19.81 -17.73 4.04
N THR A 122 -18.79 -18.36 3.45
CA THR A 122 -18.52 -19.79 3.59
C THR A 122 -17.37 -20.10 4.54
N ALA A 123 -16.43 -19.14 4.72
CA ALA A 123 -15.35 -19.23 5.70
C ALA A 123 -14.90 -17.83 6.16
N VAL A 124 -14.22 -17.80 7.28
CA VAL A 124 -13.63 -16.58 7.86
C VAL A 124 -12.11 -16.66 7.75
N ILE A 125 -11.47 -15.61 7.26
CA ILE A 125 -10.01 -15.48 7.23
C ILE A 125 -9.56 -14.63 8.41
N ARG A 126 -10.08 -13.40 8.53
CA ARG A 126 -9.78 -12.46 9.62
C ARG A 126 -10.99 -11.55 9.86
N THR A 127 -11.65 -11.69 10.98
CA THR A 127 -12.79 -10.86 11.36
C THR A 127 -12.73 -10.50 12.84
N GLY A 128 -13.53 -9.54 13.26
CA GLY A 128 -13.71 -9.17 14.66
C GLY A 128 -13.66 -7.65 14.89
N HIS A 129 -13.88 -7.28 16.15
CA HIS A 129 -13.78 -5.88 16.57
C HIS A 129 -12.31 -5.42 16.50
N SER A 130 -12.10 -4.16 16.15
CA SER A 130 -10.76 -3.54 16.10
C SER A 130 -9.76 -4.25 15.17
N ARG A 131 -10.26 -4.84 14.08
CA ARG A 131 -9.43 -5.54 13.09
C ARG A 131 -9.30 -4.81 11.76
N GLY A 132 -9.86 -3.59 11.65
CA GLY A 132 -9.96 -2.88 10.37
C GLY A 132 -10.88 -3.62 9.41
N ALA A 133 -10.47 -3.75 8.14
CA ALA A 133 -11.25 -4.48 7.15
C ALA A 133 -11.43 -5.97 7.54
N GLN A 134 -12.66 -6.48 7.34
CA GLN A 134 -13.03 -7.86 7.62
C GLN A 134 -12.79 -8.74 6.38
N LEU A 135 -12.04 -9.84 6.52
CA LEU A 135 -11.72 -10.73 5.42
C LEU A 135 -12.49 -12.05 5.56
N VAL A 136 -13.33 -12.34 4.58
CA VAL A 136 -14.16 -13.54 4.54
C VAL A 136 -14.10 -14.21 3.17
N VAL A 137 -14.35 -15.52 3.12
CA VAL A 137 -14.48 -16.27 1.88
C VAL A 137 -15.94 -16.33 1.49
N ILE A 138 -16.22 -15.98 0.24
CA ILE A 138 -17.53 -16.05 -0.39
C ILE A 138 -17.51 -17.18 -1.43
N ASP A 139 -18.53 -18.05 -1.38
CA ASP A 139 -18.75 -19.09 -2.41
C ASP A 139 -17.50 -19.98 -2.66
N ASN A 140 -16.62 -20.14 -1.65
CA ASN A 140 -15.43 -21.00 -1.60
C ASN A 140 -14.19 -20.55 -2.41
N ASP A 141 -14.27 -19.57 -3.30
CA ASP A 141 -13.17 -19.15 -4.19
C ASP A 141 -12.99 -17.64 -4.35
N THR A 142 -13.84 -16.87 -3.71
CA THR A 142 -13.81 -15.41 -3.71
C THR A 142 -13.58 -14.89 -2.30
N VAL A 143 -12.66 -13.94 -2.13
CA VAL A 143 -12.49 -13.18 -0.88
C VAL A 143 -13.29 -11.89 -0.98
N ALA A 144 -14.04 -11.59 0.06
CA ALA A 144 -14.59 -10.27 0.30
C ALA A 144 -13.77 -9.58 1.40
N LYS A 145 -13.17 -8.44 1.07
CA LYS A 145 -12.56 -7.51 2.03
C LYS A 145 -13.56 -6.40 2.29
N ILE A 146 -14.14 -6.40 3.49
CA ILE A 146 -15.30 -5.57 3.88
C ILE A 146 -14.79 -4.44 4.78
N TYR A 147 -15.01 -3.20 4.37
CA TYR A 147 -14.53 -2.00 5.04
C TYR A 147 -15.67 -1.40 5.87
N ASP A 148 -15.97 -2.04 7.00
CA ASP A 148 -17.01 -1.59 7.91
C ASP A 148 -16.41 -0.72 9.01
N PRO A 149 -16.68 0.61 9.03
CA PRO A 149 -16.13 1.54 10.02
C PRO A 149 -16.43 1.14 11.46
N LEU A 150 -17.54 0.43 11.68
CA LEU A 150 -17.93 -0.02 13.02
C LEU A 150 -16.89 -0.96 13.67
N TYR A 151 -16.05 -1.60 12.86
CA TYR A 151 -15.03 -2.57 13.31
C TYR A 151 -13.59 -2.06 13.15
N TYR A 152 -13.42 -0.78 12.85
CA TYR A 152 -12.12 -0.09 12.90
C TYR A 152 -11.81 0.38 14.32
N ASN A 153 -10.55 0.63 14.65
CA ASN A 153 -10.14 1.18 15.93
C ASN A 153 -10.51 2.65 16.04
N GLU A 154 -11.02 3.07 17.19
CA GLU A 154 -11.25 4.49 17.50
C GLU A 154 -10.02 5.17 18.10
N VAL A 155 -9.02 4.37 18.45
CA VAL A 155 -7.77 4.84 19.04
C VAL A 155 -6.63 4.02 18.44
N ASN A 156 -5.58 4.68 17.95
CA ASN A 156 -4.41 4.00 17.42
C ASN A 156 -3.49 3.46 18.54
N GLU A 157 -2.43 2.76 18.16
CA GLU A 157 -1.46 2.17 19.09
C GLU A 157 -0.73 3.20 19.97
N TYR A 158 -0.72 4.47 19.58
CA TYR A 158 -0.13 5.59 20.34
C TYR A 158 -1.13 6.30 21.25
N GLY A 159 -2.41 5.88 21.27
CA GLY A 159 -3.46 6.47 22.08
C GLY A 159 -4.13 7.70 21.46
N PHE A 160 -3.92 8.01 20.18
CA PHE A 160 -4.60 9.09 19.48
C PHE A 160 -5.95 8.63 18.95
N GLU A 161 -6.96 9.52 19.06
CA GLU A 161 -8.29 9.30 18.50
C GLU A 161 -8.23 9.24 16.96
N GLU A 162 -8.85 8.21 16.37
CA GLU A 162 -8.93 7.99 14.93
C GLU A 162 -10.37 8.19 14.42
N ASP A 163 -10.50 8.73 13.21
CA ASP A 163 -11.80 8.80 12.54
C ASP A 163 -12.05 7.49 11.77
N VAL A 164 -12.79 6.57 12.40
CA VAL A 164 -13.08 5.24 11.82
C VAL A 164 -13.75 5.30 10.45
N MET A 165 -14.49 6.37 10.14
CA MET A 165 -15.09 6.58 8.83
C MET A 165 -14.03 7.00 7.80
N PHE A 166 -13.12 7.89 8.19
CA PHE A 166 -11.99 8.29 7.36
C PHE A 166 -11.11 7.09 7.06
N ASP A 167 -10.71 6.33 8.07
CA ASP A 167 -9.80 5.20 7.91
C ASP A 167 -10.41 4.12 7.02
N ALA A 168 -11.64 3.69 7.30
CA ALA A 168 -12.29 2.65 6.51
C ALA A 168 -12.48 3.04 5.04
N PHE A 169 -12.87 4.29 4.77
CA PHE A 169 -13.12 4.72 3.38
C PHE A 169 -11.86 5.10 2.63
N SER A 170 -10.83 5.62 3.30
CA SER A 170 -9.54 5.86 2.68
C SER A 170 -8.87 4.54 2.31
N ASP A 171 -8.83 3.56 3.21
CA ASP A 171 -8.35 2.20 2.93
C ASP A 171 -9.07 1.59 1.73
N TYR A 172 -10.42 1.65 1.75
CA TYR A 172 -11.24 1.13 0.66
C TYR A 172 -10.94 1.80 -0.69
N SER A 173 -10.89 3.14 -0.72
CA SER A 173 -10.72 3.90 -1.96
C SER A 173 -9.33 3.71 -2.57
N ARG A 174 -8.29 3.65 -1.73
CA ARG A 174 -6.90 3.40 -2.16
C ARG A 174 -6.75 1.98 -2.72
N GLU A 175 -7.24 0.97 -2.01
CA GLU A 175 -7.16 -0.42 -2.47
C GLU A 175 -7.93 -0.62 -3.77
N ALA A 176 -9.13 -0.04 -3.90
CA ALA A 176 -9.90 -0.08 -5.14
C ALA A 176 -9.18 0.59 -6.31
N ALA A 177 -8.55 1.75 -6.09
CA ALA A 177 -7.76 2.45 -7.11
C ALA A 177 -6.54 1.63 -7.55
N ALA A 178 -5.83 1.04 -6.57
CA ALA A 178 -4.67 0.18 -6.86
C ALA A 178 -5.06 -1.04 -7.71
N TYR A 179 -6.11 -1.78 -7.33
CA TYR A 179 -6.58 -2.92 -8.13
C TYR A 179 -7.04 -2.51 -9.52
N ASN A 180 -7.76 -1.39 -9.68
CA ASN A 180 -8.16 -0.90 -10.99
C ASN A 180 -6.93 -0.63 -11.88
N GLN A 181 -5.89 0.04 -11.34
CA GLN A 181 -4.65 0.30 -12.06
C GLN A 181 -3.91 -1.00 -12.43
N LEU A 182 -3.82 -1.95 -11.52
CA LEU A 182 -3.14 -3.24 -11.74
C LEU A 182 -3.82 -4.09 -12.80
N GLN A 183 -5.16 -3.99 -12.96
CA GLN A 183 -5.90 -4.70 -14.01
C GLN A 183 -5.55 -4.23 -15.43
N GLU A 184 -5.00 -3.04 -15.60
CA GLU A 184 -4.55 -2.53 -16.90
C GLU A 184 -3.27 -3.23 -17.40
N SER A 185 -2.46 -3.78 -16.48
CA SER A 185 -1.20 -4.45 -16.79
C SER A 185 -1.35 -5.97 -16.81
N PRO A 186 -1.13 -6.65 -17.96
CA PRO A 186 -1.15 -8.11 -18.03
C PRO A 186 -0.14 -8.79 -17.09
N ALA A 187 1.04 -8.18 -16.89
CA ALA A 187 2.07 -8.69 -15.98
C ALA A 187 1.63 -8.56 -14.51
N ALA A 188 1.06 -7.42 -14.11
CA ALA A 188 0.60 -7.20 -12.75
C ALA A 188 -0.57 -8.14 -12.38
N ARG A 189 -1.48 -8.43 -13.31
CA ARG A 189 -2.56 -9.41 -13.10
C ARG A 189 -2.08 -10.82 -12.77
N GLN A 190 -0.88 -11.20 -13.20
CA GLN A 190 -0.32 -12.52 -12.90
C GLN A 190 0.21 -12.60 -11.46
N VAL A 191 0.66 -11.48 -10.91
CA VAL A 191 1.32 -11.40 -9.61
C VAL A 191 0.43 -10.78 -8.51
N THR A 192 -0.84 -10.55 -8.82
CA THR A 192 -1.87 -10.08 -7.87
C THR A 192 -3.11 -10.95 -7.94
N PRO A 193 -3.99 -10.96 -6.93
CA PRO A 193 -5.30 -11.59 -7.05
C PRO A 193 -6.12 -11.01 -8.22
N ALA A 194 -6.88 -11.84 -8.89
CA ALA A 194 -7.87 -11.34 -9.83
C ALA A 194 -8.89 -10.46 -9.10
N PHE A 195 -9.17 -9.29 -9.64
CA PHE A 195 -10.09 -8.31 -9.05
C PHE A 195 -11.48 -8.44 -9.65
N TYR A 196 -12.49 -8.63 -8.79
CA TYR A 196 -13.88 -8.82 -9.21
C TYR A 196 -14.77 -7.58 -8.96
N GLY A 197 -14.11 -6.45 -8.67
CA GLY A 197 -14.76 -5.15 -8.56
C GLY A 197 -15.11 -4.75 -7.13
N THR A 198 -15.75 -3.60 -7.04
CA THR A 198 -16.18 -2.94 -5.81
C THR A 198 -17.69 -3.03 -5.67
N TRP A 199 -18.13 -3.33 -4.46
CA TRP A 199 -19.51 -3.64 -4.13
C TRP A 199 -19.92 -2.98 -2.83
N THR A 200 -21.23 -2.85 -2.59
CA THR A 200 -21.82 -2.38 -1.34
C THR A 200 -22.85 -3.38 -0.86
N ILE A 201 -22.82 -3.68 0.43
CA ILE A 201 -23.86 -4.46 1.11
C ILE A 201 -24.61 -3.60 2.12
N SER A 202 -25.88 -3.97 2.38
CA SER A 202 -26.68 -3.40 3.46
C SER A 202 -26.53 -4.24 4.71
N VAL A 203 -26.19 -3.61 5.82
CA VAL A 203 -25.99 -4.28 7.13
C VAL A 203 -26.85 -3.57 8.18
N ASP A 204 -27.69 -4.32 8.87
CA ASP A 204 -28.51 -3.78 9.94
C ASP A 204 -27.67 -3.53 11.21
N THR A 205 -27.98 -2.45 11.89
CA THR A 205 -27.24 -1.95 13.04
C THR A 205 -28.23 -1.49 14.10
N GLU A 206 -28.05 -1.96 15.33
CA GLU A 206 -28.81 -1.51 16.48
C GLU A 206 -28.27 -0.18 16.99
N ILE A 207 -29.15 0.79 17.18
CA ILE A 207 -28.86 2.05 17.85
C ILE A 207 -29.87 2.30 18.98
N ARG A 208 -29.50 3.14 19.94
CA ARG A 208 -30.41 3.60 20.98
C ARG A 208 -30.83 5.03 20.65
N ASP A 209 -32.13 5.23 20.41
CA ASP A 209 -32.71 6.52 20.20
C ASP A 209 -33.75 6.78 21.31
N GLY A 210 -33.52 7.81 22.15
CA GLY A 210 -34.38 8.11 23.29
C GLY A 210 -34.50 6.98 24.34
N GLY A 211 -33.55 6.04 24.37
CA GLY A 211 -33.55 4.85 25.25
C GLY A 211 -34.17 3.60 24.62
N GLU A 212 -34.84 3.71 23.48
CA GLU A 212 -35.39 2.57 22.73
C GLU A 212 -34.39 2.02 21.74
N LEU A 213 -34.35 0.69 21.56
CA LEU A 213 -33.55 0.01 20.52
C LEU A 213 -34.26 0.17 19.17
N GLN A 214 -33.56 0.71 18.21
CA GLN A 214 -33.98 0.83 16.83
C GLN A 214 -33.01 0.17 15.87
N MET A 215 -33.55 -0.54 14.86
CA MET A 215 -32.76 -1.09 13.78
C MET A 215 -32.60 -0.04 12.68
N ARG A 216 -31.36 0.19 12.25
CA ARG A 216 -30.99 1.07 11.14
C ARG A 216 -30.09 0.33 10.18
N THR A 217 -30.24 0.58 8.90
CA THR A 217 -29.41 -0.06 7.85
C THR A 217 -28.27 0.84 7.45
N ARG A 218 -27.04 0.29 7.45
CA ARG A 218 -25.82 0.92 6.96
C ARG A 218 -25.45 0.37 5.59
N GLN A 219 -24.82 1.20 4.75
CA GLN A 219 -24.19 0.78 3.52
C GLN A 219 -22.70 0.55 3.78
N VAL A 220 -22.22 -0.64 3.53
CA VAL A 220 -20.83 -1.05 3.82
C VAL A 220 -20.13 -1.44 2.52
N PRO A 221 -19.05 -0.74 2.14
CA PRO A 221 -18.31 -1.05 0.93
C PRO A 221 -17.42 -2.28 1.13
N LEU A 222 -17.17 -2.98 0.03
CA LEU A 222 -16.26 -4.11 -0.01
C LEU A 222 -15.60 -4.27 -1.39
N VAL A 223 -14.46 -4.94 -1.39
CA VAL A 223 -13.75 -5.39 -2.57
C VAL A 223 -13.90 -6.90 -2.69
N LEU A 224 -14.24 -7.38 -3.88
CA LEU A 224 -14.22 -8.81 -4.21
C LEU A 224 -12.98 -9.14 -5.04
N MET A 225 -12.28 -10.20 -4.64
CA MET A 225 -11.05 -10.67 -5.29
C MET A 225 -10.91 -12.19 -5.23
N GLU A 226 -9.97 -12.71 -5.99
CA GLU A 226 -9.61 -14.14 -5.99
C GLU A 226 -9.19 -14.60 -4.58
N TYR A 227 -9.69 -15.76 -4.17
CA TYR A 227 -9.16 -16.45 -3.00
C TYR A 227 -7.86 -17.16 -3.38
N VAL A 228 -6.72 -16.51 -3.12
CA VAL A 228 -5.39 -17.06 -3.37
C VAL A 228 -5.12 -18.21 -2.40
N ARG A 229 -5.01 -19.43 -2.93
CA ARG A 229 -4.70 -20.63 -2.13
C ARG A 229 -3.19 -20.79 -1.98
N GLY A 230 -2.67 -20.39 -0.85
CA GLY A 230 -1.25 -20.41 -0.52
C GLY A 230 -1.01 -20.01 0.93
N GLU A 231 0.24 -19.86 1.30
CA GLU A 231 0.66 -19.35 2.60
C GLU A 231 1.35 -18.00 2.45
N THR A 232 1.19 -17.11 3.43
CA THR A 232 1.99 -15.89 3.43
C THR A 232 3.47 -16.22 3.70
N MET A 233 4.37 -15.43 3.14
CA MET A 233 5.81 -15.59 3.44
C MET A 233 6.09 -15.55 4.95
N ARG A 234 5.31 -14.80 5.72
CA ARG A 234 5.43 -14.70 7.18
C ARG A 234 5.11 -16.01 7.90
N ASN A 235 4.17 -16.79 7.39
CA ASN A 235 3.75 -18.06 7.99
C ASN A 235 4.65 -19.25 7.61
N ILE A 236 5.54 -19.07 6.63
CA ILE A 236 6.47 -20.10 6.19
C ILE A 236 7.75 -19.98 7.01
N ASP A 237 8.19 -21.09 7.63
CA ASP A 237 9.50 -21.15 8.25
C ASP A 237 10.59 -21.17 7.16
N ALA A 238 11.13 -19.99 6.84
CA ALA A 238 12.15 -19.83 5.81
C ALA A 238 13.44 -20.61 6.12
N ARG A 239 13.76 -20.85 7.41
CA ARG A 239 14.94 -21.63 7.83
C ARG A 239 14.81 -23.13 7.53
N ALA A 240 13.57 -23.63 7.52
CA ALA A 240 13.30 -25.02 7.17
C ALA A 240 13.43 -25.30 5.67
N LEU A 241 13.49 -24.25 4.83
CA LEU A 241 13.65 -24.39 3.39
C LEU A 241 15.14 -24.50 3.00
N PRO A 242 15.47 -25.31 1.97
CA PRO A 242 16.76 -25.23 1.31
C PRO A 242 17.06 -23.79 0.86
N GLU A 243 18.31 -23.36 1.02
CA GLU A 243 18.71 -21.99 0.73
C GLU A 243 18.36 -21.54 -0.69
N GLN A 244 18.59 -22.41 -1.68
CA GLN A 244 18.25 -22.12 -3.08
C GLN A 244 16.76 -21.91 -3.32
N ILE A 245 15.90 -22.68 -2.63
CA ILE A 245 14.44 -22.52 -2.71
C ILE A 245 14.02 -21.19 -2.07
N ARG A 246 14.55 -20.91 -0.88
CA ARG A 246 14.32 -19.67 -0.15
C ARG A 246 14.67 -18.44 -0.97
N TYR A 247 15.87 -18.39 -1.53
CA TYR A 247 16.32 -17.25 -2.35
C TYR A 247 15.56 -17.11 -3.67
N ARG A 248 15.11 -18.21 -4.25
CA ARG A 248 14.24 -18.17 -5.44
C ARG A 248 12.89 -17.57 -5.13
N ILE A 249 12.28 -17.92 -3.98
CA ILE A 249 11.03 -17.33 -3.53
C ILE A 249 11.21 -15.82 -3.28
N LEU A 250 12.26 -15.44 -2.58
CA LEU A 250 12.56 -14.02 -2.32
C LEU A 250 12.79 -13.24 -3.61
N LYS A 251 13.58 -13.80 -4.56
CA LYS A 251 13.78 -13.15 -5.87
C LYS A 251 12.46 -12.93 -6.60
N LYS A 252 11.56 -13.92 -6.62
CA LYS A 252 10.23 -13.79 -7.21
C LYS A 252 9.37 -12.74 -6.49
N ALA A 253 9.48 -12.63 -5.17
CA ALA A 253 8.77 -11.60 -4.40
C ALA A 253 9.24 -10.20 -4.80
N ILE A 254 10.55 -9.98 -4.89
CA ILE A 254 11.12 -8.70 -5.34
C ILE A 254 10.73 -8.40 -6.79
N ASP A 255 10.82 -9.39 -7.69
CA ASP A 255 10.37 -9.26 -9.08
C ASP A 255 8.87 -8.85 -9.14
N THR A 256 8.05 -9.39 -8.25
CA THR A 256 6.61 -9.07 -8.13
C THR A 256 6.40 -7.59 -7.78
N ASP A 257 7.12 -7.08 -6.78
CA ASP A 257 7.03 -5.66 -6.40
C ASP A 257 7.44 -4.73 -7.55
N ILE A 258 8.55 -5.05 -8.25
CA ILE A 258 8.98 -4.26 -9.40
C ILE A 258 7.92 -4.26 -10.52
N ILE A 259 7.25 -5.38 -10.78
CA ILE A 259 6.16 -5.47 -11.75
C ILE A 259 4.98 -4.57 -11.34
N ILE A 260 4.58 -4.60 -10.08
CA ILE A 260 3.51 -3.77 -9.51
C ILE A 260 3.88 -2.29 -9.62
N PHE A 261 5.10 -1.93 -9.23
CA PHE A 261 5.62 -0.57 -9.32
C PHE A 261 5.67 -0.06 -10.78
N HIS A 262 6.11 -0.90 -11.72
CA HIS A 262 6.12 -0.58 -13.15
C HIS A 262 4.69 -0.41 -13.71
N ALA A 263 3.71 -1.14 -13.19
CA ALA A 263 2.30 -0.97 -13.52
C ALA A 263 1.70 0.35 -12.97
N GLY A 264 2.48 1.13 -12.22
CA GLY A 264 2.09 2.44 -11.71
C GLY A 264 1.53 2.44 -10.30
N VAL A 265 1.65 1.34 -9.56
CA VAL A 265 1.22 1.23 -8.15
C VAL A 265 2.44 1.13 -7.25
N ASP A 266 2.53 1.99 -6.25
CA ASP A 266 3.50 1.88 -5.17
C ASP A 266 2.81 1.28 -3.95
N ASN A 267 3.23 0.07 -3.55
CA ASN A 267 2.70 -0.59 -2.35
C ASN A 267 3.67 -0.38 -1.20
N GLU A 268 3.38 0.58 -0.33
CA GLU A 268 4.22 0.96 0.79
C GLU A 268 4.29 -0.12 1.90
N ASP A 269 3.38 -1.10 1.86
CA ASP A 269 3.34 -2.23 2.81
C ASP A 269 3.69 -3.57 2.14
N PHE A 270 4.66 -3.57 1.20
CA PHE A 270 5.13 -4.79 0.57
C PHE A 270 6.10 -5.54 1.51
N CYS A 271 5.57 -6.46 2.31
CA CYS A 271 6.31 -7.20 3.32
C CYS A 271 5.81 -8.65 3.44
N PRO A 272 6.53 -9.55 4.14
CA PRO A 272 6.22 -10.99 4.17
C PRO A 272 4.78 -11.37 4.53
N ARG A 273 4.07 -10.57 5.33
CA ARG A 273 2.65 -10.84 5.66
C ARG A 273 1.69 -10.60 4.49
N ASN A 274 2.07 -9.76 3.53
CA ASN A 274 1.27 -9.35 2.38
C ASN A 274 1.73 -10.02 1.06
N ILE A 275 2.56 -11.05 1.15
CA ILE A 275 3.08 -11.81 0.01
C ILE A 275 2.67 -13.27 0.16
N MET A 276 1.83 -13.75 -0.77
CA MET A 276 1.36 -15.14 -0.83
C MET A 276 2.31 -15.98 -1.67
N VAL A 277 2.72 -17.11 -1.13
CA VAL A 277 3.49 -18.16 -1.81
C VAL A 277 2.52 -19.27 -2.21
N VAL A 278 2.37 -19.48 -3.50
CA VAL A 278 1.43 -20.44 -4.08
C VAL A 278 2.19 -21.61 -4.69
N GLY A 279 1.73 -22.83 -4.44
CA GLY A 279 2.31 -24.04 -5.02
C GLY A 279 3.53 -24.59 -4.27
N LEU A 280 3.94 -24.01 -3.14
CA LEU A 280 5.01 -24.56 -2.33
C LEU A 280 4.62 -25.91 -1.74
N ARG A 281 5.43 -26.94 -2.01
CA ARG A 281 5.20 -28.29 -1.49
C ARG A 281 5.72 -28.42 -0.05
N PRO A 282 5.12 -29.27 0.81
CA PRO A 282 5.52 -29.44 2.20
C PRO A 282 6.99 -29.80 2.42
N ASN A 283 7.61 -30.53 1.48
CA ASN A 283 9.02 -30.91 1.52
C ASN A 283 9.66 -30.61 0.16
N PRO A 284 9.93 -29.35 -0.17
CA PRO A 284 10.56 -29.01 -1.43
C PRO A 284 11.98 -29.53 -1.47
N LYS A 285 12.38 -30.10 -2.60
CA LYS A 285 13.76 -30.49 -2.90
C LYS A 285 14.41 -29.43 -3.78
N ASP A 286 15.72 -29.36 -3.82
CA ASP A 286 16.47 -28.39 -4.63
C ASP A 286 16.13 -28.47 -6.12
N ASP A 287 15.78 -29.66 -6.60
CA ASP A 287 15.38 -29.95 -7.97
C ASP A 287 13.87 -29.79 -8.24
N THR A 288 13.09 -29.27 -7.28
CA THR A 288 11.67 -29.03 -7.46
C THR A 288 11.45 -28.05 -8.62
N PRO A 289 10.60 -28.37 -9.60
CA PRO A 289 10.30 -27.47 -10.71
C PRO A 289 9.85 -26.10 -10.22
N ASP A 290 9.97 -25.09 -11.07
CA ASP A 290 9.67 -23.68 -10.78
C ASP A 290 8.16 -23.38 -10.66
N ASP A 291 7.42 -24.26 -10.00
CA ASP A 291 5.94 -24.22 -9.87
C ASP A 291 5.47 -23.21 -8.82
N VAL A 292 6.40 -22.66 -8.01
CA VAL A 292 6.04 -21.67 -6.99
C VAL A 292 5.74 -20.34 -7.64
N ALA A 293 4.53 -19.84 -7.43
CA ALA A 293 4.12 -18.48 -7.82
C ALA A 293 4.02 -17.56 -6.60
N ILE A 294 4.18 -16.26 -6.85
CA ILE A 294 4.04 -15.21 -5.84
C ILE A 294 2.86 -14.33 -6.22
N LYS A 295 2.04 -13.98 -5.23
CA LYS A 295 0.99 -12.97 -5.39
C LYS A 295 1.06 -11.97 -4.23
N ALA A 296 1.11 -10.69 -4.56
CA ALA A 296 1.00 -9.60 -3.60
C ALA A 296 -0.47 -9.35 -3.27
N ILE A 297 -0.76 -9.13 -2.00
CA ILE A 297 -2.10 -8.83 -1.47
C ILE A 297 -2.03 -7.58 -0.59
N ASP A 298 -3.20 -7.02 -0.24
CA ASP A 298 -3.33 -5.88 0.67
C ASP A 298 -2.73 -4.58 0.13
N PHE A 299 -3.56 -3.80 -0.58
CA PHE A 299 -3.19 -2.54 -1.21
C PHE A 299 -3.84 -1.31 -0.54
N ASN A 300 -4.31 -1.45 0.71
CA ASN A 300 -5.02 -0.37 1.40
C ASN A 300 -4.16 0.87 1.71
N VAL A 301 -2.84 0.73 1.72
CA VAL A 301 -1.89 1.85 1.85
C VAL A 301 -1.14 2.16 0.54
N ALA A 302 -1.56 1.55 -0.57
CA ALA A 302 -0.89 1.75 -1.85
C ALA A 302 -1.28 3.08 -2.50
N THR A 303 -0.36 3.62 -3.30
CA THR A 303 -0.60 4.81 -4.13
C THR A 303 -0.53 4.47 -5.62
N VAL A 304 -1.47 5.03 -6.40
CA VAL A 304 -1.41 5.01 -7.86
C VAL A 304 -0.60 6.22 -8.32
N ARG A 305 0.67 6.00 -8.60
CA ARG A 305 1.70 7.03 -8.79
C ARG A 305 1.39 8.10 -9.84
N ARG A 306 0.66 7.73 -10.92
CA ARG A 306 0.26 8.64 -12.00
C ARG A 306 -1.14 9.22 -11.80
N HIS A 307 -1.81 8.91 -10.69
CA HIS A 307 -3.12 9.47 -10.42
C HIS A 307 -3.02 10.98 -10.24
N PRO A 308 -3.91 11.80 -10.86
CA PRO A 308 -3.78 13.27 -10.83
C PRO A 308 -3.75 13.87 -9.41
N LYS A 309 -4.32 13.15 -8.43
CA LYS A 309 -4.36 13.55 -7.02
C LYS A 309 -3.27 12.93 -6.17
N CYS A 310 -2.37 12.13 -6.75
CA CYS A 310 -1.23 11.58 -6.04
C CYS A 310 -0.17 12.67 -5.82
N TYR A 311 0.36 12.79 -4.61
CA TYR A 311 1.47 13.69 -4.33
C TYR A 311 2.65 13.36 -5.26
N GLY A 312 3.21 14.39 -5.87
CA GLY A 312 4.35 14.22 -6.77
C GLY A 312 4.03 13.57 -8.12
N ALA A 313 2.76 13.44 -8.54
CA ALA A 313 2.39 12.87 -9.84
C ALA A 313 3.06 13.56 -11.03
N ASP A 314 3.29 14.87 -10.95
CA ASP A 314 4.02 15.62 -11.99
C ASP A 314 5.48 15.19 -12.05
N MET A 315 6.15 15.07 -10.90
CA MET A 315 7.53 14.58 -10.82
C MET A 315 7.65 13.13 -11.32
N VAL A 316 6.66 12.27 -11.01
CA VAL A 316 6.61 10.90 -11.55
C VAL A 316 6.56 10.91 -13.08
N ARG A 317 5.76 11.82 -13.68
CA ARG A 317 5.69 11.97 -15.14
C ARG A 317 7.02 12.43 -15.74
N GLU A 318 7.71 13.37 -15.11
CA GLU A 318 9.05 13.80 -15.54
C GLU A 318 10.06 12.65 -15.51
N ILE A 319 10.12 11.90 -14.42
CA ILE A 319 11.00 10.73 -14.27
C ILE A 319 10.66 9.64 -15.31
N ASP A 320 9.39 9.38 -15.56
CA ASP A 320 8.98 8.40 -16.57
C ASP A 320 9.37 8.83 -18.00
N GLU A 321 9.33 10.13 -18.32
CA GLU A 321 9.83 10.66 -19.59
C GLU A 321 11.35 10.48 -19.75
N GLU A 322 12.14 10.79 -18.70
CA GLU A 322 13.59 10.56 -18.71
C GLU A 322 13.92 9.08 -18.87
N ARG A 323 13.12 8.19 -18.32
CA ARG A 323 13.31 6.73 -18.39
C ARG A 323 12.80 6.09 -19.68
N LYS A 324 12.12 6.82 -20.55
CA LYS A 324 11.63 6.28 -21.84
C LYS A 324 12.71 5.63 -22.68
N ALA A 325 13.93 6.16 -22.62
CA ALA A 325 15.07 5.62 -23.36
C ALA A 325 15.47 4.20 -22.91
N TRP A 326 15.07 3.79 -21.70
CA TRP A 326 15.35 2.46 -21.16
C TRP A 326 14.25 1.42 -21.45
N LEU A 327 13.08 1.86 -21.97
CA LEU A 327 12.01 0.92 -22.26
C LEU A 327 12.45 -0.15 -23.26
N PRO A 328 12.06 -1.42 -23.09
CA PRO A 328 11.08 -1.92 -22.13
C PRO A 328 11.64 -2.38 -20.77
N LYS A 329 12.87 -2.00 -20.39
CA LYS A 329 13.49 -2.45 -19.13
C LYS A 329 12.75 -1.92 -17.91
N LEU A 330 12.68 -2.76 -16.88
CA LEU A 330 12.10 -2.43 -15.59
C LEU A 330 13.08 -1.65 -14.72
N GLN A 331 12.59 -0.93 -13.73
CA GLN A 331 13.46 -0.32 -12.70
C GLN A 331 14.29 -1.39 -12.00
N SER A 332 15.56 -1.08 -11.73
CA SER A 332 16.44 -2.00 -11.02
C SER A 332 15.97 -2.24 -9.58
N PRO A 333 15.87 -3.51 -9.15
CA PRO A 333 15.66 -3.85 -7.75
C PRO A 333 16.71 -3.24 -6.82
N MET A 334 17.95 -3.04 -7.28
CA MET A 334 18.99 -2.38 -6.51
C MET A 334 18.67 -0.93 -6.15
N ILE A 335 17.92 -0.22 -6.98
CA ILE A 335 17.49 1.15 -6.67
C ILE A 335 16.32 1.13 -5.67
N ARG A 336 15.35 0.25 -5.90
CA ARG A 336 14.12 0.24 -5.12
C ARG A 336 14.29 -0.43 -3.74
N TRP A 337 15.06 -1.51 -3.67
CA TRP A 337 15.17 -2.37 -2.49
C TRP A 337 16.48 -2.21 -1.71
N PHE A 338 17.38 -1.34 -2.12
CA PHE A 338 18.69 -1.19 -1.49
C PHE A 338 18.59 -0.94 0.03
N ASN A 339 17.73 -0.03 0.45
CA ASN A 339 17.53 0.28 1.87
C ASN A 339 16.40 -0.55 2.51
N GLY A 340 15.57 -1.24 1.72
CA GLY A 340 14.38 -1.96 2.20
C GLY A 340 14.54 -3.48 2.29
N ILE A 341 15.61 -4.03 1.68
CA ILE A 341 15.81 -5.49 1.60
C ILE A 341 15.92 -6.15 2.99
N GLU A 342 16.38 -5.43 4.00
CA GLU A 342 16.48 -5.92 5.37
C GLU A 342 15.12 -6.34 5.97
N THR A 343 14.01 -5.81 5.46
CA THR A 343 12.66 -6.26 5.84
C THR A 343 12.48 -7.78 5.73
N PHE A 344 13.11 -8.40 4.73
CA PHE A 344 13.07 -9.84 4.53
C PHE A 344 14.06 -10.62 5.40
N ALA A 345 15.04 -9.94 6.02
CA ALA A 345 15.97 -10.56 6.93
C ALA A 345 15.34 -10.91 8.30
N TRP A 346 14.31 -10.16 8.73
CA TRP A 346 13.63 -10.41 9.99
C TRP A 346 12.98 -11.79 10.03
N ASP A 347 12.41 -12.24 8.91
CA ASP A 347 11.78 -13.55 8.75
C ASP A 347 12.72 -14.57 8.05
N ASP A 348 14.04 -14.34 8.08
CA ASP A 348 15.09 -15.22 7.56
C ASP A 348 15.05 -15.50 6.05
N TRP A 349 14.39 -14.67 5.26
CA TRP A 349 14.32 -14.86 3.82
C TRP A 349 15.61 -14.47 3.09
N CYS A 350 16.33 -13.45 3.55
CA CYS A 350 17.64 -13.07 3.00
C CYS A 350 18.76 -13.23 4.02
N PRO A 351 20.06 -13.17 3.61
CA PRO A 351 21.18 -13.22 4.52
C PRO A 351 21.13 -12.10 5.56
N ARG A 352 21.47 -12.42 6.83
CA ARG A 352 21.56 -11.43 7.91
C ARG A 352 23.00 -10.93 8.05
N GLY A 353 23.15 -9.66 8.41
CA GLY A 353 24.41 -9.01 8.74
C GLY A 353 24.69 -7.79 7.87
N ASP A 354 25.54 -6.91 8.34
CA ASP A 354 25.87 -5.62 7.69
C ASP A 354 26.30 -5.83 6.22
N GLY A 355 25.58 -5.21 5.31
CA GLY A 355 25.82 -5.27 3.85
C GLY A 355 25.54 -6.61 3.16
N LYS A 356 25.12 -7.67 3.90
CA LYS A 356 24.87 -8.99 3.30
C LYS A 356 23.56 -9.05 2.50
N PRO A 357 22.47 -8.43 2.94
CA PRO A 357 21.24 -8.37 2.14
C PRO A 357 21.47 -7.64 0.81
N GLU A 358 22.18 -6.51 0.84
CA GLU A 358 22.49 -5.70 -0.34
C GLU A 358 23.44 -6.43 -1.31
N LEU A 359 24.43 -7.14 -0.77
CA LEU A 359 25.32 -7.97 -1.57
C LEU A 359 24.54 -9.09 -2.27
N TRP A 360 23.65 -9.78 -1.55
CA TRP A 360 22.77 -10.79 -2.13
C TRP A 360 21.91 -10.19 -3.23
N LEU A 361 21.29 -9.02 -2.98
CA LEU A 361 20.47 -8.32 -3.97
C LEU A 361 21.30 -8.00 -5.24
N TRP A 362 22.51 -7.49 -5.06
CA TRP A 362 23.44 -7.22 -6.16
C TRP A 362 23.76 -8.47 -6.98
N GLU A 363 24.13 -9.56 -6.32
CA GLU A 363 24.43 -10.84 -6.97
C GLU A 363 23.26 -11.42 -7.78
N GLN A 364 22.01 -11.15 -7.33
CA GLN A 364 20.83 -11.63 -8.02
C GLN A 364 20.45 -10.80 -9.26
N TYR A 365 20.83 -9.54 -9.33
CA TYR A 365 20.28 -8.60 -10.32
C TYR A 365 21.28 -7.86 -11.18
N ARG A 366 22.57 -7.84 -10.86
CA ARG A 366 23.60 -7.11 -11.62
C ARG A 366 23.68 -7.46 -13.09
N ASP A 367 23.42 -8.72 -13.44
CA ASP A 367 23.52 -9.25 -14.80
C ASP A 367 22.14 -9.56 -15.43
N ASP A 368 21.04 -9.14 -14.77
CA ASP A 368 19.67 -9.40 -15.23
C ASP A 368 19.22 -8.32 -16.23
N GLU A 369 19.22 -8.66 -17.52
CA GLU A 369 18.92 -7.74 -18.63
C GLU A 369 17.49 -7.20 -18.65
N ARG A 370 16.58 -7.76 -17.84
CA ARG A 370 15.21 -7.25 -17.70
C ARG A 370 15.16 -5.87 -17.04
N TYR A 371 16.22 -5.53 -16.30
CA TYR A 371 16.27 -4.32 -15.48
C TYR A 371 17.23 -3.28 -16.04
N ILE A 372 16.99 -2.02 -15.70
CA ILE A 372 17.91 -0.92 -15.99
C ILE A 372 19.21 -1.20 -15.22
N PRO A 373 20.38 -1.21 -15.88
CA PRO A 373 21.64 -1.50 -15.23
C PRO A 373 22.02 -0.42 -14.22
N VAL A 374 22.69 -0.84 -13.16
CA VAL A 374 23.19 0.04 -12.09
C VAL A 374 24.67 -0.21 -11.82
N ILE A 375 25.35 0.78 -11.26
CA ILE A 375 26.71 0.70 -10.77
C ILE A 375 26.65 0.71 -9.25
N TRP A 376 27.29 -0.27 -8.63
CA TRP A 376 27.44 -0.36 -7.18
C TRP A 376 28.77 -1.01 -6.81
N ASP A 377 29.41 -0.50 -5.76
CA ASP A 377 30.68 -1.01 -5.23
C ASP A 377 30.44 -1.84 -3.97
N PRO A 378 30.50 -3.19 -4.04
CA PRO A 378 30.28 -4.04 -2.87
C PRO A 378 31.28 -3.82 -1.72
N SER A 379 32.43 -3.18 -1.98
CA SER A 379 33.37 -2.82 -0.93
C SER A 379 32.90 -1.64 -0.07
N LYS A 380 31.87 -0.92 -0.54
CA LYS A 380 31.23 0.21 0.12
C LYS A 380 29.72 -0.05 0.28
N PRO A 381 29.32 -1.05 1.05
CA PRO A 381 27.94 -1.55 1.07
C PRO A 381 26.89 -0.52 1.51
N ARG A 382 27.31 0.57 2.13
CA ARG A 382 26.42 1.67 2.56
C ARG A 382 26.26 2.79 1.51
N VAL A 383 27.03 2.72 0.41
CA VAL A 383 26.90 3.69 -0.68
C VAL A 383 25.82 3.22 -1.62
N ARG A 384 24.84 4.09 -1.86
CA ARG A 384 23.70 3.79 -2.72
C ARG A 384 24.12 3.52 -4.15
N PRO A 385 23.50 2.54 -4.86
CA PRO A 385 23.78 2.27 -6.26
C PRO A 385 23.29 3.45 -7.14
N GLU A 386 23.96 3.66 -8.26
CA GLU A 386 23.65 4.67 -9.25
C GLU A 386 23.18 4.02 -10.57
N LEU A 387 22.26 4.68 -11.29
CA LEU A 387 21.89 4.23 -12.63
C LEU A 387 23.05 4.49 -13.60
N VAL A 388 23.26 3.55 -14.53
CA VAL A 388 24.20 3.79 -15.66
C VAL A 388 23.61 4.91 -16.51
N GLU A 389 24.40 5.97 -16.76
CA GLU A 389 24.03 7.01 -17.69
C GLU A 389 23.97 6.45 -19.12
N LEU A 390 22.91 6.76 -19.85
CA LEU A 390 22.90 6.49 -21.29
C LEU A 390 23.89 7.46 -21.94
N GLU A 391 24.89 6.92 -22.62
CA GLU A 391 25.71 7.74 -23.50
C GLU A 391 24.72 8.44 -24.47
N SER A 392 24.55 9.76 -24.30
CA SER A 392 23.89 10.59 -25.30
C SER A 392 24.67 10.36 -26.61
N GLY A 393 24.04 9.63 -27.55
CA GLY A 393 24.67 9.29 -28.79
C GLY A 393 25.27 10.57 -29.37
N SER A 394 26.61 10.65 -29.39
CA SER A 394 27.31 11.70 -30.07
C SER A 394 26.76 11.67 -31.49
N GLU A 395 25.98 12.68 -31.86
CA GLU A 395 25.75 12.99 -33.25
C GLU A 395 27.13 13.03 -33.89
N THR A 396 27.47 11.96 -34.58
CA THR A 396 28.60 11.99 -35.50
C THR A 396 28.29 13.14 -36.49
N SER A 397 28.86 14.27 -36.20
CA SER A 397 28.90 15.38 -37.18
C SER A 397 29.55 14.82 -38.43
N VAL A 398 28.71 14.47 -39.39
CA VAL A 398 29.17 14.26 -40.76
C VAL A 398 29.65 15.62 -41.21
N ASP A 399 30.96 15.78 -41.10
CA ASP A 399 31.70 16.91 -41.70
C ASP A 399 31.47 16.87 -43.20
N SER A 400 30.40 17.55 -43.66
CA SER A 400 30.22 17.91 -45.05
C SER A 400 30.85 19.28 -45.24
N GLY A 401 32.16 19.27 -45.51
CA GLY A 401 32.87 20.43 -45.98
C GLY A 401 32.27 20.99 -47.29
N LEU A 402 31.62 22.11 -47.15
CA LEU A 402 31.40 23.06 -48.24
C LEU A 402 31.56 24.46 -47.65
N GLY A 403 32.76 25.01 -47.89
CA GLY A 403 33.04 26.40 -47.61
C GLY A 403 32.15 27.33 -48.43
N LEU A 404 31.61 28.32 -47.76
CA LEU A 404 31.21 29.59 -48.34
C LEU A 404 31.48 30.66 -47.29
N ASP A 405 32.52 31.46 -47.63
CA ASP A 405 32.79 32.74 -47.00
C ASP A 405 31.58 33.66 -47.12
N MET A 406 31.15 34.25 -46.02
CA MET A 406 30.43 35.53 -46.07
C MET A 406 30.70 36.34 -44.80
N GLU A 407 31.00 37.56 -45.09
CA GLU A 407 31.53 38.63 -44.26
C GLU A 407 30.63 39.05 -43.07
N VAL A 408 31.33 39.57 -42.11
CA VAL A 408 30.87 40.16 -40.84
C VAL A 408 30.20 41.51 -41.09
N GLU A 409 29.00 41.76 -40.57
CA GLU A 409 28.59 43.09 -40.14
C GLU A 409 28.29 43.11 -38.64
N LYS A 410 29.00 44.03 -37.98
CA LYS A 410 28.79 44.42 -36.59
C LYS A 410 27.59 45.36 -36.50
N GLY A 411 26.66 45.05 -35.61
CA GLY A 411 25.64 45.96 -35.11
C GLY A 411 25.64 45.93 -33.58
N GLU A 412 26.17 46.99 -32.98
CA GLU A 412 25.99 47.37 -31.57
C GLU A 412 24.61 47.99 -31.38
N GLU A 413 24.05 47.78 -30.23
CA GLU A 413 23.16 48.61 -29.38
C GLU A 413 22.30 47.65 -28.55
N GLY A 414 22.31 47.63 -27.25
CA GLY A 414 22.15 48.74 -26.30
C GLY A 414 20.77 48.60 -25.64
N GLY A 415 20.70 48.33 -24.36
CA GLY A 415 19.43 48.56 -23.68
C GLY A 415 19.03 47.51 -22.60
N GLU A 416 19.37 47.84 -21.41
CA GLU A 416 18.57 47.97 -20.20
C GLU A 416 18.13 46.69 -19.46
N LYS A 417 18.70 46.59 -18.28
CA LYS A 417 18.28 45.76 -17.12
C LYS A 417 16.96 46.31 -16.55
N SER A 418 16.03 45.44 -16.27
CA SER A 418 15.09 45.64 -15.16
C SER A 418 15.03 44.38 -14.30
N SER A 419 15.65 44.52 -13.14
CA SER A 419 15.44 43.62 -11.99
C SER A 419 14.03 43.87 -11.48
N VAL A 420 13.25 42.79 -11.34
CA VAL A 420 12.05 42.80 -10.52
C VAL A 420 12.27 41.78 -9.40
N ASP A 421 12.39 42.33 -8.19
CA ASP A 421 12.40 41.60 -6.94
C ASP A 421 11.07 40.87 -6.76
N VAL A 422 11.17 39.57 -6.52
CA VAL A 422 10.07 38.74 -6.03
C VAL A 422 10.55 38.09 -4.72
N GLU A 423 10.70 38.93 -3.70
CA GLU A 423 10.60 38.54 -2.29
C GLU A 423 9.33 39.20 -1.74
N ASP A 424 8.49 38.38 -1.06
CA ASP A 424 7.30 38.66 -0.28
C ASP A 424 6.05 37.97 -0.82
N HIS A 425 5.94 36.66 -0.50
CA HIS A 425 4.63 36.00 -0.31
C HIS A 425 4.74 34.58 0.29
N ILE A 426 5.62 34.40 1.29
CA ILE A 426 5.56 33.19 2.16
C ILE A 426 5.68 33.66 3.62
N ALA A 427 4.67 34.30 4.13
CA ALA A 427 4.50 34.55 5.57
C ALA A 427 3.06 34.94 5.90
N SER A 428 2.08 34.09 5.61
CA SER A 428 0.71 34.34 6.09
C SER A 428 -0.20 33.11 6.04
N ALA A 429 0.30 31.97 6.48
CA ALA A 429 -0.54 30.76 6.64
C ALA A 429 -0.22 29.92 7.90
N MET A 430 0.40 30.54 8.92
CA MET A 430 0.57 29.90 10.23
C MET A 430 0.17 30.86 11.33
N GLN A 431 -1.11 31.23 11.39
CA GLN A 431 -1.80 31.72 12.58
C GLN A 431 -3.29 31.80 12.24
N VAL A 432 -4.04 30.76 12.53
CA VAL A 432 -5.38 30.80 13.16
C VAL A 432 -5.79 29.36 13.54
N SER A 433 -5.79 29.12 14.83
CA SER A 433 -6.59 28.18 15.63
C SER A 433 -6.41 26.69 15.43
#